data_8dd5eca5703e4d614cce714a0b48953b
#
_entry.id   8dd5eca5703e4d614cce714a0b48953b
#
_cell.length_a   1.000
_cell.length_b   1.000
_cell.length_c   1.000
_cell.angle_alpha   90.00
_cell.angle_beta   90.00
_cell.angle_gamma   90.00
#
_symmetry.space_group_name_H-M   'P 1'
#
loop_
_entity.id
_entity.type
_entity.pdbx_description
1 polymer ?
#
loop_
_entity_poly.entity_id
_entity_poly.type
_entity_poly.pdbx_seq_one_letter_code
_entity_poly.pdbx_strand_id
1 'polypeptide(L)'
;MAHIALKNEQLPGIIGLMHFRPETAVPLNALVETLLRGPNSLTPGEREIIASSVSWWNDCHFCHTTHGAAAAAHHGGDLGLIDEIKAGLPDREVSPKLRALLTIARRVQQGGKQVTKAEITAARDAGATDVEIHDAVLIAAAFCMFNRYVDGLGTWSPEPKEAYKEVGEM
;
A
#
# COMPACT_ATOMS: atom_id res chain seq x y z
N MET A 1 22.67 -2.67 6.40
CA MET A 1 23.11 -3.08 5.04
C MET A 1 22.15 -4.13 4.52
N ALA A 2 21.79 -4.08 3.25
CA ALA A 2 20.97 -5.11 2.63
C ALA A 2 21.67 -6.49 2.69
N HIS A 3 20.89 -7.57 2.61
CA HIS A 3 21.43 -8.95 2.65
C HIS A 3 22.20 -9.33 1.38
N ILE A 4 22.13 -8.51 0.33
CA ILE A 4 22.92 -8.65 -0.91
C ILE A 4 23.69 -7.37 -1.20
N ALA A 5 24.78 -7.45 -1.96
CA ALA A 5 25.55 -6.28 -2.38
C ALA A 5 24.77 -5.50 -3.47
N LEU A 6 24.19 -4.36 -3.12
CA LEU A 6 23.49 -3.49 -4.04
C LEU A 6 24.48 -2.64 -4.85
N LYS A 7 24.10 -2.27 -6.09
CA LYS A 7 24.89 -1.34 -6.93
C LYS A 7 25.00 0.05 -6.33
N ASN A 8 24.00 0.46 -5.54
CA ASN A 8 24.00 1.70 -4.79
C ASN A 8 23.31 1.48 -3.43
N GLU A 9 24.11 1.40 -2.37
CA GLU A 9 23.62 1.18 -1.00
C GLU A 9 22.96 2.42 -0.37
N GLN A 10 23.06 3.59 -1.02
CA GLN A 10 22.41 4.82 -0.53
C GLN A 10 20.93 4.90 -0.91
N LEU A 11 20.47 4.05 -1.83
CA LEU A 11 19.06 4.01 -2.25
C LEU A 11 18.24 3.17 -1.25
N PRO A 12 17.19 3.75 -0.65
CA PRO A 12 16.40 3.07 0.38
C PRO A 12 15.36 2.11 -0.20
N GLY A 13 14.95 1.14 0.59
CA GLY A 13 13.80 0.28 0.35
C GLY A 13 13.82 -0.37 -1.02
N ILE A 14 12.67 -0.38 -1.68
CA ILE A 14 12.50 -0.97 -3.00
C ILE A 14 13.27 -0.23 -4.10
N ILE A 15 13.60 1.04 -3.90
CA ILE A 15 14.33 1.86 -4.89
C ILE A 15 15.71 1.26 -5.15
N GLY A 16 16.42 0.86 -4.08
CA GLY A 16 17.72 0.18 -4.20
C GLY A 16 17.61 -1.14 -4.96
N LEU A 17 16.56 -1.90 -4.71
CA LEU A 17 16.32 -3.20 -5.36
C LEU A 17 15.98 -3.04 -6.84
N MET A 18 15.14 -2.06 -7.17
CA MET A 18 14.79 -1.74 -8.56
C MET A 18 15.99 -1.23 -9.35
N HIS A 19 16.87 -0.45 -8.72
CA HIS A 19 18.12 -0.02 -9.33
C HIS A 19 19.11 -1.19 -9.52
N PHE A 20 19.10 -2.15 -8.61
CA PHE A 20 19.93 -3.36 -8.71
C PHE A 20 19.55 -4.21 -9.93
N ARG A 21 18.23 -4.38 -10.19
CA ARG A 21 17.73 -5.21 -11.28
C ARG A 21 16.64 -4.52 -12.12
N PRO A 22 17.03 -3.67 -13.06
CA PRO A 22 16.09 -2.89 -13.89
C PRO A 22 15.09 -3.74 -14.67
N GLU A 23 15.47 -4.96 -15.09
CA GLU A 23 14.60 -5.86 -15.86
C GLU A 23 13.34 -6.27 -15.07
N THR A 24 13.44 -6.39 -13.75
CA THR A 24 12.28 -6.66 -12.88
C THR A 24 11.59 -5.38 -12.44
N ALA A 25 12.32 -4.27 -12.36
CA ALA A 25 11.76 -2.97 -12.00
C ALA A 25 10.69 -2.48 -12.99
N VAL A 26 10.93 -2.65 -14.30
CA VAL A 26 10.02 -2.20 -15.37
C VAL A 26 8.61 -2.79 -15.20
N PRO A 27 8.40 -4.12 -15.15
CA PRO A 27 7.07 -4.68 -14.97
C PRO A 27 6.47 -4.39 -13.57
N LEU A 28 7.29 -4.28 -12.51
CA LEU A 28 6.79 -3.95 -11.17
C LEU A 28 6.29 -2.51 -11.09
N ASN A 29 7.02 -1.55 -11.67
CA ASN A 29 6.58 -0.16 -11.77
C ASN A 29 5.31 -0.03 -12.63
N ALA A 30 5.23 -0.74 -13.76
CA ALA A 30 4.03 -0.74 -14.59
C ALA A 30 2.80 -1.26 -13.83
N LEU A 31 2.97 -2.31 -13.02
CA LEU A 31 1.90 -2.84 -12.18
C LEU A 31 1.44 -1.81 -11.15
N VAL A 32 2.37 -1.23 -10.38
CA VAL A 32 2.05 -0.23 -9.34
C VAL A 32 1.38 0.99 -9.96
N GLU A 33 1.91 1.50 -11.07
CA GLU A 33 1.34 2.65 -11.77
C GLU A 33 -0.10 2.38 -12.21
N THR A 34 -0.35 1.20 -12.78
CA THR A 34 -1.70 0.79 -13.18
C THR A 34 -2.65 0.70 -11.97
N LEU A 35 -2.20 0.08 -10.88
CA LEU A 35 -3.02 -0.15 -9.70
C LEU A 35 -3.32 1.15 -8.93
N LEU A 36 -2.33 2.02 -8.76
CA LEU A 36 -2.46 3.19 -7.90
C LEU A 36 -2.82 4.48 -8.66
N ARG A 37 -2.46 4.59 -9.95
CA ARG A 37 -2.66 5.81 -10.77
C ARG A 37 -3.57 5.61 -11.96
N GLY A 38 -3.75 4.38 -12.45
CA GLY A 38 -4.59 4.07 -13.60
C GLY A 38 -6.06 4.50 -13.42
N PRO A 39 -6.86 4.57 -14.50
CA PRO A 39 -8.28 4.90 -14.41
C PRO A 39 -9.04 3.96 -13.48
N ASN A 40 -9.77 4.51 -12.50
CA ASN A 40 -10.49 3.75 -11.48
C ASN A 40 -11.58 4.62 -10.84
N SER A 41 -12.63 4.00 -10.31
CA SER A 41 -13.64 4.67 -9.50
C SER A 41 -13.19 4.90 -8.05
N LEU A 42 -12.21 4.13 -7.54
CA LEU A 42 -11.49 4.46 -6.31
C LEU A 42 -10.51 5.61 -6.60
N THR A 43 -10.53 6.62 -5.76
CA THR A 43 -9.58 7.74 -5.86
C THR A 43 -8.15 7.25 -5.65
N PRO A 44 -7.12 7.95 -6.17
CA PRO A 44 -5.73 7.62 -5.85
C PRO A 44 -5.48 7.58 -4.34
N GLY A 45 -6.05 8.49 -3.56
CA GLY A 45 -5.94 8.52 -2.10
C GLY A 45 -6.50 7.25 -1.43
N GLU A 46 -7.67 6.76 -1.85
CA GLU A 46 -8.24 5.51 -1.32
C GLU A 46 -7.35 4.30 -1.63
N ARG A 47 -6.77 4.24 -2.82
CA ARG A 47 -5.85 3.16 -3.22
C ARG A 47 -4.53 3.21 -2.45
N GLU A 48 -4.00 4.40 -2.18
CA GLU A 48 -2.83 4.60 -1.32
C GLU A 48 -3.12 4.22 0.14
N ILE A 49 -4.32 4.50 0.65
CA ILE A 49 -4.74 4.06 1.98
C ILE A 49 -4.73 2.53 2.06
N ILE A 50 -5.26 1.82 1.05
CA ILE A 50 -5.22 0.35 1.01
C ILE A 50 -3.77 -0.14 1.01
N ALA A 51 -2.93 0.40 0.14
CA ALA A 51 -1.51 0.05 0.00
C ALA A 51 -0.72 0.28 1.30
N SER A 52 -0.88 1.45 1.91
CA SER A 52 -0.25 1.82 3.17
C SER A 52 -0.73 0.94 4.33
N SER A 53 -2.03 0.65 4.41
CA SER A 53 -2.59 -0.19 5.46
C SER A 53 -2.07 -1.63 5.39
N VAL A 54 -2.03 -2.22 4.20
CA VAL A 54 -1.45 -3.57 4.00
C VAL A 54 0.01 -3.59 4.39
N SER A 55 0.77 -2.57 4.02
CA SER A 55 2.19 -2.47 4.36
C SER A 55 2.42 -2.28 5.86
N TRP A 56 1.55 -1.53 6.55
CA TRP A 56 1.53 -1.42 8.01
C TRP A 56 1.27 -2.76 8.68
N TRP A 57 0.28 -3.51 8.21
CA TRP A 57 -0.05 -4.82 8.75
C TRP A 57 1.02 -5.89 8.48
N ASN A 58 1.85 -5.69 7.46
CA ASN A 58 3.02 -6.52 7.17
C ASN A 58 4.28 -6.05 7.92
N ASP A 59 4.21 -4.96 8.71
CA ASP A 59 5.35 -4.36 9.43
C ASP A 59 6.48 -3.90 8.50
N CYS A 60 6.18 -3.55 7.25
CA CYS A 60 7.16 -3.04 6.30
C CYS A 60 7.28 -1.51 6.42
N HIS A 61 8.28 -1.05 7.20
CA HIS A 61 8.45 0.37 7.54
C HIS A 61 8.56 1.27 6.31
N PHE A 62 9.41 0.92 5.35
CA PHE A 62 9.59 1.71 4.13
C PHE A 62 8.27 1.88 3.37
N CYS A 63 7.58 0.78 3.09
CA CYS A 63 6.39 0.80 2.25
C CYS A 63 5.23 1.53 2.92
N HIS A 64 4.94 1.23 4.22
CA HIS A 64 3.80 1.88 4.87
C HIS A 64 4.01 3.38 5.07
N THR A 65 5.26 3.84 5.25
CA THR A 65 5.57 5.26 5.41
C THR A 65 5.51 5.99 4.07
N THR A 66 6.07 5.41 3.00
CA THR A 66 6.01 5.96 1.63
C THR A 66 4.56 6.13 1.17
N HIS A 67 3.77 5.06 1.20
CA HIS A 67 2.38 5.09 0.74
C HIS A 67 1.45 5.81 1.71
N GLY A 68 1.82 5.88 3.00
CA GLY A 68 1.14 6.75 3.98
C GLY A 68 1.32 8.23 3.69
N ALA A 69 2.52 8.65 3.27
CA ALA A 69 2.78 10.03 2.85
C ALA A 69 2.00 10.36 1.56
N ALA A 70 1.97 9.45 0.58
CA ALA A 70 1.18 9.62 -0.64
C ALA A 70 -0.33 9.70 -0.34
N ALA A 71 -0.85 8.84 0.54
CA ALA A 71 -2.24 8.91 0.98
C ALA A 71 -2.55 10.25 1.67
N ALA A 72 -1.68 10.71 2.57
CA ALA A 72 -1.85 11.98 3.26
C ALA A 72 -1.87 13.17 2.29
N ALA A 73 -1.02 13.17 1.26
CA ALA A 73 -1.02 14.23 0.24
C ALA A 73 -2.39 14.38 -0.44
N HIS A 74 -3.12 13.28 -0.66
CA HIS A 74 -4.50 13.29 -1.17
C HIS A 74 -5.55 13.71 -0.12
N HIS A 75 -5.17 13.81 1.16
CA HIS A 75 -6.03 14.15 2.29
C HIS A 75 -5.54 15.40 3.05
N GLY A 76 -5.07 16.41 2.30
CA GLY A 76 -4.63 17.68 2.89
C GLY A 76 -3.34 17.62 3.70
N GLY A 77 -2.53 16.56 3.55
CA GLY A 77 -1.27 16.38 4.27
C GLY A 77 -1.42 15.78 5.67
N ASP A 78 -2.60 15.29 6.04
CA ASP A 78 -2.87 14.74 7.38
C ASP A 78 -2.32 13.31 7.55
N LEU A 79 -1.08 13.21 7.99
CA LEU A 79 -0.45 11.93 8.35
C LEU A 79 -1.11 11.27 9.58
N GLY A 80 -1.64 12.07 10.51
CA GLY A 80 -2.32 11.56 11.70
C GLY A 80 -3.56 10.76 11.34
N LEU A 81 -4.38 11.28 10.41
CA LEU A 81 -5.53 10.58 9.87
C LEU A 81 -5.14 9.22 9.27
N ILE A 82 -4.06 9.19 8.47
CA ILE A 82 -3.61 7.95 7.84
C ILE A 82 -3.13 6.93 8.88
N ASP A 83 -2.40 7.36 9.90
CA ASP A 83 -1.96 6.49 10.99
C ASP A 83 -3.14 5.93 11.79
N GLU A 84 -4.17 6.72 12.05
CA GLU A 84 -5.41 6.28 12.69
C GLU A 84 -6.16 5.25 11.85
N ILE A 85 -6.27 5.45 10.53
CA ILE A 85 -6.91 4.49 9.61
C ILE A 85 -6.15 3.15 9.63
N LYS A 86 -4.83 3.16 9.53
CA LYS A 86 -3.99 1.95 9.60
C LYS A 86 -4.15 1.19 10.92
N ALA A 87 -4.30 1.92 12.02
CA ALA A 87 -4.55 1.36 13.34
C ALA A 87 -5.98 0.83 13.54
N GLY A 88 -6.86 1.03 12.55
CA GLY A 88 -8.26 0.59 12.64
C GLY A 88 -9.14 1.52 13.48
N LEU A 89 -8.66 2.71 13.78
CA LEU A 89 -9.38 3.81 14.41
C LEU A 89 -9.99 4.65 13.31
N PRO A 90 -10.72 5.41 13.07
CA PRO A 90 -11.96 5.97 13.54
C PRO A 90 -13.17 5.75 12.60
N ASP A 91 -14.36 5.98 13.11
CA ASP A 91 -15.60 5.81 12.34
C ASP A 91 -15.94 6.99 11.40
N ARG A 92 -15.30 8.14 11.53
CA ARG A 92 -15.80 9.38 10.92
C ARG A 92 -15.15 9.80 9.59
N GLU A 93 -13.95 9.31 9.28
CA GLU A 93 -13.17 9.82 8.14
C GLU A 93 -13.05 8.80 6.99
N VAL A 94 -13.55 7.59 7.17
CA VAL A 94 -13.49 6.51 6.18
C VAL A 94 -14.91 6.14 5.76
N SER A 95 -15.18 6.22 4.45
CA SER A 95 -16.48 5.82 3.93
C SER A 95 -16.81 4.36 4.25
N PRO A 96 -18.10 3.98 4.42
CA PRO A 96 -18.48 2.58 4.61
C PRO A 96 -17.90 1.65 3.53
N LYS A 97 -17.85 2.12 2.28
CA LYS A 97 -17.25 1.41 1.14
C LYS A 97 -15.76 1.15 1.37
N LEU A 98 -14.98 2.18 1.66
CA LEU A 98 -13.54 2.03 1.87
C LEU A 98 -13.25 1.15 3.09
N ARG A 99 -14.02 1.26 4.16
CA ARG A 99 -13.91 0.40 5.34
C ARG A 99 -14.11 -1.07 5.01
N ALA A 100 -15.13 -1.41 4.20
CA ALA A 100 -15.37 -2.77 3.77
C ALA A 100 -14.23 -3.30 2.88
N LEU A 101 -13.69 -2.46 1.97
CA LEU A 101 -12.52 -2.80 1.15
C LEU A 101 -11.26 -3.00 1.98
N LEU A 102 -11.04 -2.19 3.01
CA LEU A 102 -9.93 -2.39 3.96
C LEU A 102 -10.07 -3.70 4.75
N THR A 103 -11.30 -4.09 5.10
CA THR A 103 -11.55 -5.39 5.73
C THR A 103 -11.13 -6.54 4.81
N ILE A 104 -11.49 -6.49 3.52
CA ILE A 104 -11.07 -7.46 2.52
C ILE A 104 -9.54 -7.44 2.37
N ALA A 105 -8.93 -6.27 2.24
CA ALA A 105 -7.48 -6.12 2.13
C ALA A 105 -6.74 -6.73 3.34
N ARG A 106 -7.28 -6.56 4.56
CA ARG A 106 -6.74 -7.18 5.78
C ARG A 106 -6.79 -8.71 5.71
N ARG A 107 -7.89 -9.28 5.17
CA ARG A 107 -7.99 -10.73 4.96
C ARG A 107 -6.97 -11.23 3.94
N VAL A 108 -6.81 -10.51 2.81
CA VAL A 108 -5.78 -10.84 1.81
C VAL A 108 -4.39 -10.84 2.43
N GLN A 109 -4.08 -9.86 3.27
CA GLN A 109 -2.80 -9.77 3.98
C GLN A 109 -2.54 -10.99 4.89
N GLN A 110 -3.57 -11.48 5.56
CA GLN A 110 -3.50 -12.70 6.38
C GLN A 110 -3.41 -13.98 5.54
N GLY A 111 -3.96 -13.95 4.33
CA GLY A 111 -3.95 -15.06 3.37
C GLY A 111 -5.21 -15.01 2.49
N GLY A 112 -5.08 -15.07 1.18
CA GLY A 112 -6.19 -14.87 0.25
C GLY A 112 -7.41 -15.78 0.51
N LYS A 113 -7.22 -16.96 1.09
CA LYS A 113 -8.31 -17.87 1.48
C LYS A 113 -9.13 -17.39 2.69
N GLN A 114 -8.66 -16.37 3.41
CA GLN A 114 -9.37 -15.76 4.54
C GLN A 114 -10.50 -14.83 4.09
N VAL A 115 -10.51 -14.41 2.82
CA VAL A 115 -11.61 -13.61 2.26
C VAL A 115 -12.85 -14.48 2.13
N THR A 116 -13.94 -14.05 2.76
CA THR A 116 -15.21 -14.78 2.78
C THR A 116 -16.25 -14.15 1.86
N LYS A 117 -17.26 -14.94 1.47
CA LYS A 117 -18.41 -14.42 0.72
C LYS A 117 -19.16 -13.32 1.48
N ALA A 118 -19.20 -13.41 2.82
CA ALA A 118 -19.86 -12.41 3.67
C ALA A 118 -19.20 -11.05 3.56
N GLU A 119 -17.86 -10.99 3.55
CA GLU A 119 -17.10 -9.75 3.40
C GLU A 119 -17.28 -9.13 2.00
N ILE A 120 -17.32 -9.98 0.95
CA ILE A 120 -17.62 -9.51 -0.41
C ILE A 120 -19.05 -8.95 -0.51
N THR A 121 -20.03 -9.61 0.11
CA THR A 121 -21.42 -9.12 0.15
C THR A 121 -21.49 -7.80 0.91
N ALA A 122 -20.86 -7.70 2.08
CA ALA A 122 -20.81 -6.46 2.86
C ALA A 122 -20.19 -5.29 2.08
N ALA A 123 -19.14 -5.54 1.28
CA ALA A 123 -18.54 -4.52 0.43
C ALA A 123 -19.52 -4.04 -0.66
N ARG A 124 -20.24 -4.96 -1.31
CA ARG A 124 -21.27 -4.59 -2.30
C ARG A 124 -22.42 -3.81 -1.66
N ASP A 125 -22.89 -4.22 -0.49
CA ASP A 125 -23.95 -3.55 0.27
C ASP A 125 -23.51 -2.13 0.68
N ALA A 126 -22.20 -1.92 0.90
CA ALA A 126 -21.60 -0.62 1.16
C ALA A 126 -21.34 0.20 -0.13
N GLY A 127 -21.75 -0.30 -1.30
CA GLY A 127 -21.67 0.37 -2.59
C GLY A 127 -20.38 0.12 -3.38
N ALA A 128 -19.57 -0.88 -3.01
CA ALA A 128 -18.42 -1.27 -3.81
C ALA A 128 -18.83 -2.04 -5.06
N THR A 129 -18.26 -1.68 -6.21
CA THR A 129 -18.39 -2.44 -7.45
C THR A 129 -17.46 -3.66 -7.45
N ASP A 130 -17.73 -4.62 -8.33
CA ASP A 130 -16.84 -5.79 -8.48
C ASP A 130 -15.44 -5.41 -8.94
N VAL A 131 -15.28 -4.33 -9.71
CA VAL A 131 -13.98 -3.79 -10.12
C VAL A 131 -13.23 -3.23 -8.90
N GLU A 132 -13.88 -2.46 -8.04
CA GLU A 132 -13.27 -1.92 -6.81
C GLU A 132 -12.86 -3.02 -5.83
N ILE A 133 -13.69 -4.07 -5.70
CA ILE A 133 -13.35 -5.25 -4.90
C ILE A 133 -12.15 -5.99 -5.49
N HIS A 134 -12.15 -6.23 -6.81
CA HIS A 134 -11.02 -6.82 -7.53
C HIS A 134 -9.74 -6.05 -7.27
N ASP A 135 -9.77 -4.73 -7.45
CA ASP A 135 -8.59 -3.89 -7.32
C ASP A 135 -8.10 -3.78 -5.88
N ALA A 136 -9.00 -3.73 -4.89
CA ALA A 136 -8.61 -3.79 -3.48
C ALA A 136 -7.89 -5.10 -3.14
N VAL A 137 -8.37 -6.24 -3.66
CA VAL A 137 -7.71 -7.54 -3.50
C VAL A 137 -6.34 -7.55 -4.19
N LEU A 138 -6.27 -7.03 -5.42
CA LEU A 138 -5.03 -7.04 -6.20
C LEU A 138 -3.98 -6.07 -5.61
N ILE A 139 -4.37 -4.88 -5.17
CA ILE A 139 -3.49 -3.95 -4.44
C ILE A 139 -2.95 -4.65 -3.18
N ALA A 140 -3.81 -5.27 -2.38
CA ALA A 140 -3.39 -5.94 -1.15
C ALA A 140 -2.40 -7.09 -1.44
N ALA A 141 -2.64 -7.90 -2.46
CA ALA A 141 -1.74 -8.99 -2.87
C ALA A 141 -0.40 -8.46 -3.38
N ALA A 142 -0.41 -7.42 -4.23
CA ALA A 142 0.79 -6.78 -4.76
C ALA A 142 1.65 -6.19 -3.63
N PHE A 143 1.03 -5.50 -2.68
CA PHE A 143 1.75 -4.94 -1.54
C PHE A 143 2.28 -6.00 -0.57
N CYS A 144 1.60 -7.13 -0.40
CA CYS A 144 2.19 -8.28 0.27
C CYS A 144 3.46 -8.78 -0.42
N MET A 145 3.49 -8.78 -1.75
CA MET A 145 4.68 -9.13 -2.52
C MET A 145 5.80 -8.09 -2.34
N PHE A 146 5.50 -6.79 -2.52
CA PHE A 146 6.48 -5.72 -2.41
C PHE A 146 7.10 -5.65 -1.01
N ASN A 147 6.29 -5.76 0.04
CA ASN A 147 6.77 -5.74 1.41
C ASN A 147 7.76 -6.89 1.66
N ARG A 148 7.41 -8.13 1.26
CA ARG A 148 8.29 -9.28 1.40
C ARG A 148 9.57 -9.16 0.57
N TYR A 149 9.53 -8.47 -0.56
CA TYR A 149 10.69 -8.20 -1.39
C TYR A 149 11.66 -7.24 -0.68
N VAL A 150 11.13 -6.14 -0.10
CA VAL A 150 11.91 -5.15 0.64
C VAL A 150 12.51 -5.77 1.91
N ASP A 151 11.67 -6.38 2.73
CA ASP A 151 12.05 -6.91 4.05
C ASP A 151 12.92 -8.16 3.92
N GLY A 152 12.61 -9.03 2.94
CA GLY A 152 13.38 -10.26 2.68
C GLY A 152 14.82 -10.02 2.24
N LEU A 153 15.11 -8.83 1.68
CA LEU A 153 16.49 -8.42 1.34
C LEU A 153 17.06 -7.38 2.30
N GLY A 154 16.31 -6.98 3.33
CA GLY A 154 16.79 -6.17 4.45
C GLY A 154 17.31 -4.80 4.00
N THR A 155 16.66 -4.13 3.05
CA THR A 155 17.05 -2.79 2.63
C THR A 155 16.75 -1.77 3.71
N TRP A 156 17.61 -0.75 3.84
CA TRP A 156 17.42 0.28 4.84
C TRP A 156 16.26 1.23 4.50
N SER A 157 15.71 1.86 5.53
CA SER A 157 14.63 2.84 5.41
C SER A 157 15.02 4.12 6.13
N PRO A 158 14.72 5.32 5.61
CA PRO A 158 14.85 6.54 6.36
C PRO A 158 13.99 6.48 7.63
N GLU A 159 14.53 6.87 8.78
CA GLU A 159 13.77 6.88 10.04
C GLU A 159 12.81 8.07 10.15
N PRO A 160 13.18 9.32 9.78
CA PRO A 160 12.29 10.46 9.89
C PRO A 160 11.14 10.37 8.87
N LYS A 161 9.89 10.45 9.34
CA LYS A 161 8.69 10.48 8.47
C LYS A 161 8.74 11.63 7.45
N GLU A 162 9.39 12.73 7.81
CA GLU A 162 9.57 13.90 6.96
C GLU A 162 10.35 13.61 5.67
N ALA A 163 11.28 12.64 5.72
CA ALA A 163 12.03 12.20 4.55
C ALA A 163 11.17 11.58 3.43
N TYR A 164 9.93 11.21 3.76
CA TYR A 164 9.00 10.61 2.81
C TYR A 164 8.00 11.60 2.19
N LYS A 165 7.99 12.88 2.64
CA LYS A 165 7.05 13.89 2.10
C LYS A 165 7.27 14.13 0.62
N GLU A 166 8.52 14.28 0.20
CA GLU A 166 8.88 14.51 -1.21
C GLU A 166 8.51 13.30 -2.09
N VAL A 167 8.54 12.08 -1.53
CA VAL A 167 8.14 10.85 -2.27
C VAL A 167 6.63 10.77 -2.45
N GLY A 168 5.85 11.27 -1.50
CA GLY A 168 4.38 11.31 -1.58
C GLY A 168 3.84 12.32 -2.60
N GLU A 169 4.65 13.31 -2.99
CA GLU A 169 4.29 14.36 -3.95
C GLU A 169 4.68 14.02 -5.40
N MET A 170 5.47 12.96 -5.63
CA MET A 170 5.85 12.45 -6.97
C MET A 170 4.80 11.50 -7.52
#